data_3534672c36d9abbccc45d6abb157dcdf
#
_entry.id   3534672c36d9abbccc45d6abb157dcdf
#
_cell.length_a   1.000
_cell.length_b   1.000
_cell.length_c   1.000
_cell.angle_alpha   90.00
_cell.angle_beta   90.00
_cell.angle_gamma   90.00
#
_symmetry.space_group_name_H-M   'P 1'
#
loop_
_entity.id
_entity.type
_entity.pdbx_description
1 polymer ?
#
loop_
_entity_poly.entity_id
_entity_poly.type
_entity_poly.pdbx_seq_one_letter_code
_entity_poly.pdbx_strand_id
1 'polypeptide(L)'
;MNRVTILLSALLLTGTMATAKTLVTVNGKAITQQEVDQELMQATQGRFNQVPANRQAAFRQQVLQQLIGKELICDNAKKSGITKSAEYKSEYKKLETRMKKELAIQVWQKKLLNGIKISNKELKDYYKKNIDEFKQKESVHARHILVKTEDAAKKIIAQLKSLSGAKLQAKFIELAKKDSTGPSATHGGDLGFFAKGQMVPAFNDKVFSMKKGTITLKPVKTQFGYHVIYLEDKKPSMTRKFDEVKAFIEQRLKMEKFKAVMKKKMDELQKKAIIK
;
A
#
# COMPACT_ATOMS: atom_id res chain seq x y z
N MET A 1 37.78 29.64 -10.89
CA MET A 1 36.54 29.63 -10.07
C MET A 1 35.44 30.32 -10.87
N ASN A 2 34.72 29.57 -11.68
CA ASN A 2 33.62 30.11 -12.51
C ASN A 2 32.34 30.11 -11.65
N ARG A 3 31.82 31.31 -11.42
CA ARG A 3 30.55 31.53 -10.73
C ARG A 3 29.42 31.05 -11.65
N VAL A 4 28.66 30.04 -11.22
CA VAL A 4 27.40 29.66 -11.83
C VAL A 4 26.36 30.72 -11.46
N THR A 5 26.03 31.58 -12.37
CA THR A 5 24.99 32.60 -12.19
C THR A 5 23.63 31.93 -12.38
N ILE A 6 22.89 31.76 -11.29
CA ILE A 6 21.53 31.29 -11.29
C ILE A 6 20.62 32.46 -11.66
N LEU A 7 20.18 32.52 -12.92
CA LEU A 7 19.16 33.45 -13.37
C LEU A 7 17.78 32.79 -13.17
N LEU A 8 17.04 33.27 -12.17
CA LEU A 8 15.61 33.01 -12.03
C LEU A 8 14.85 33.87 -13.05
N SER A 9 14.58 33.34 -14.22
CA SER A 9 13.70 34.01 -15.19
C SER A 9 12.30 33.38 -15.13
N ALA A 10 11.35 34.13 -14.56
CA ALA A 10 9.93 33.84 -14.70
C ALA A 10 9.48 34.31 -16.09
N LEU A 11 9.22 33.39 -17.00
CA LEU A 11 8.58 33.69 -18.29
C LEU A 11 7.13 33.23 -18.21
N LEU A 12 6.23 34.21 -18.18
CA LEU A 12 4.80 34.02 -18.42
C LEU A 12 4.56 33.84 -19.92
N LEU A 13 4.19 32.64 -20.36
CA LEU A 13 3.60 32.39 -21.69
C LEU A 13 2.29 31.66 -21.52
N THR A 14 1.22 32.33 -21.89
CA THR A 14 -0.17 31.85 -21.96
C THR A 14 -0.34 30.86 -23.12
N GLY A 15 -0.60 29.63 -22.77
CA GLY A 15 -0.94 28.56 -23.69
C GLY A 15 -1.27 27.30 -22.91
N THR A 16 -2.50 26.85 -22.94
CA THR A 16 -3.06 25.71 -22.16
C THR A 16 -2.48 24.37 -22.60
N MET A 17 -1.24 24.12 -22.25
CA MET A 17 -0.67 22.82 -21.90
C MET A 17 -0.05 23.00 -20.52
N ALA A 18 -0.32 22.10 -19.61
CA ALA A 18 0.30 22.12 -18.28
C ALA A 18 1.82 21.98 -18.49
N THR A 19 2.51 23.10 -18.69
CA THR A 19 3.98 23.13 -18.81
C THR A 19 4.54 22.75 -17.45
N ALA A 20 5.20 21.61 -17.41
CA ALA A 20 5.89 21.17 -16.20
C ALA A 20 6.79 22.32 -15.72
N LYS A 21 6.62 22.75 -14.47
CA LYS A 21 7.37 23.86 -13.86
C LYS A 21 8.87 23.60 -13.99
N THR A 22 9.58 24.44 -14.74
CA THR A 22 11.05 24.40 -14.84
C THR A 22 11.65 24.86 -13.51
N LEU A 23 12.53 24.06 -12.95
CA LEU A 23 13.26 24.37 -11.70
C LEU A 23 14.61 25.01 -11.98
N VAL A 24 15.32 24.55 -13.02
CA VAL A 24 16.63 25.04 -13.42
C VAL A 24 16.86 24.73 -14.89
N THR A 25 17.71 25.52 -15.54
CA THR A 25 18.17 25.26 -16.92
C THR A 25 19.68 25.05 -16.93
N VAL A 26 20.12 23.93 -17.54
CA VAL A 26 21.53 23.55 -17.67
C VAL A 26 21.87 23.51 -19.14
N ASN A 27 22.76 24.40 -19.60
CA ASN A 27 23.17 24.50 -21.01
C ASN A 27 21.98 24.51 -22.02
N GLY A 28 20.91 25.23 -21.65
CA GLY A 28 19.70 25.35 -22.50
C GLY A 28 18.67 24.24 -22.30
N LYS A 29 18.97 23.15 -21.56
CA LYS A 29 18.03 22.11 -21.23
C LYS A 29 17.37 22.36 -19.87
N ALA A 30 16.05 22.41 -19.86
CA ALA A 30 15.28 22.58 -18.63
C ALA A 30 15.24 21.27 -17.83
N ILE A 31 15.42 21.37 -16.51
CA ILE A 31 15.09 20.31 -15.54
C ILE A 31 13.79 20.73 -14.87
N THR A 32 12.79 19.89 -14.95
CA THR A 32 11.43 20.18 -14.50
C THR A 32 11.12 19.58 -13.12
N GLN A 33 10.09 20.12 -12.48
CA GLN A 33 9.55 19.54 -11.24
C GLN A 33 9.14 18.07 -11.45
N GLN A 34 8.58 17.75 -12.61
CA GLN A 34 8.14 16.39 -12.92
C GLN A 34 9.32 15.41 -12.97
N GLU A 35 10.45 15.81 -13.55
CA GLU A 35 11.67 14.97 -13.59
C GLU A 35 12.21 14.72 -12.18
N VAL A 36 12.23 15.75 -11.32
CA VAL A 36 12.63 15.60 -9.92
C VAL A 36 11.68 14.67 -9.18
N ASP A 37 10.37 14.81 -9.37
CA ASP A 37 9.37 13.95 -8.71
C ASP A 37 9.46 12.50 -9.19
N GLN A 38 9.71 12.26 -10.46
CA GLN A 38 9.93 10.92 -11.03
C GLN A 38 11.18 10.26 -10.42
N GLU A 39 12.31 10.97 -10.35
CA GLU A 39 13.54 10.44 -9.78
C GLU A 39 13.40 10.19 -8.26
N LEU A 40 12.67 11.05 -7.53
CA LEU A 40 12.33 10.85 -6.12
C LEU A 40 11.49 9.57 -5.92
N MET A 41 10.48 9.37 -6.74
CA MET A 41 9.65 8.18 -6.68
C MET A 41 10.45 6.91 -7.01
N GLN A 42 11.36 6.97 -7.96
CA GLN A 42 12.26 5.87 -8.29
C GLN A 42 13.24 5.56 -7.15
N ALA A 43 13.94 6.58 -6.64
CA ALA A 43 14.92 6.45 -5.55
C ALA A 43 14.31 5.92 -4.25
N THR A 44 13.03 6.22 -4.00
CA THR A 44 12.31 5.78 -2.80
C THR A 44 11.40 4.57 -3.03
N GLN A 45 11.42 3.99 -4.23
CA GLN A 45 10.53 2.90 -4.63
C GLN A 45 9.03 3.22 -4.39
N GLY A 46 8.63 4.45 -4.71
CA GLY A 46 7.26 4.94 -4.53
C GLY A 46 6.92 5.41 -3.12
N ARG A 47 7.86 5.41 -2.18
CA ARG A 47 7.62 5.71 -0.76
C ARG A 47 8.06 7.13 -0.33
N PHE A 48 8.23 8.05 -1.27
CA PHE A 48 8.66 9.42 -0.94
C PHE A 48 7.75 10.11 0.08
N ASN A 49 6.45 9.86 0.04
CA ASN A 49 5.48 10.43 0.99
C ASN A 49 5.67 9.91 2.44
N GLN A 50 6.44 8.85 2.64
CA GLN A 50 6.79 8.32 3.97
C GLN A 50 8.08 8.95 4.52
N VAL A 51 8.80 9.73 3.72
CA VAL A 51 9.96 10.49 4.18
C VAL A 51 9.49 11.60 5.12
N PRO A 52 10.11 11.76 6.32
CA PRO A 52 9.74 12.83 7.25
C PRO A 52 9.76 14.21 6.59
N ALA A 53 8.74 15.03 6.85
CA ALA A 53 8.53 16.32 6.17
C ALA A 53 9.75 17.26 6.24
N ASN A 54 10.47 17.26 7.38
CA ASN A 54 11.69 18.04 7.58
C ASN A 54 12.88 17.59 6.71
N ARG A 55 12.83 16.39 6.14
CA ARG A 55 13.88 15.84 5.25
C ARG A 55 13.50 15.90 3.77
N GLN A 56 12.21 16.06 3.44
CA GLN A 56 11.75 16.04 2.05
C GLN A 56 12.39 17.15 1.20
N ALA A 57 12.53 18.36 1.74
CA ALA A 57 13.14 19.49 1.04
C ALA A 57 14.62 19.22 0.70
N ALA A 58 15.40 18.72 1.67
CA ALA A 58 16.80 18.37 1.47
C ALA A 58 16.96 17.24 0.44
N PHE A 59 16.07 16.24 0.47
CA PHE A 59 16.10 15.14 -0.46
C PHE A 59 15.74 15.57 -1.90
N ARG A 60 14.76 16.48 -2.05
CA ARG A 60 14.45 17.11 -3.35
C ARG A 60 15.65 17.88 -3.91
N GLN A 61 16.33 18.65 -3.05
CA GLN A 61 17.52 19.40 -3.45
C GLN A 61 18.66 18.47 -3.88
N GLN A 62 18.88 17.39 -3.16
CA GLN A 62 19.89 16.38 -3.51
C GLN A 62 19.59 15.75 -4.88
N VAL A 63 18.34 15.35 -5.15
CA VAL A 63 17.93 14.81 -6.45
C VAL A 63 18.09 15.82 -7.57
N LEU A 64 17.73 17.09 -7.32
CA LEU A 64 17.94 18.17 -8.30
C LEU A 64 19.43 18.33 -8.65
N GLN A 65 20.33 18.29 -7.66
CA GLN A 65 21.78 18.37 -7.90
C GLN A 65 22.29 17.14 -8.69
N GLN A 66 21.77 15.95 -8.42
CA GLN A 66 22.09 14.75 -9.21
C GLN A 66 21.64 14.89 -10.67
N LEU A 67 20.44 15.41 -10.92
CA LEU A 67 19.94 15.66 -12.28
C LEU A 67 20.79 16.70 -13.01
N ILE A 68 21.19 17.79 -12.35
CA ILE A 68 22.12 18.79 -12.90
C ILE A 68 23.46 18.12 -13.27
N GLY A 69 24.04 17.33 -12.36
CA GLY A 69 25.28 16.61 -12.62
C GLY A 69 25.16 15.64 -13.80
N LYS A 70 24.08 14.91 -13.87
CA LYS A 70 23.75 13.99 -14.97
C LYS A 70 23.70 14.72 -16.32
N GLU A 71 23.04 15.89 -16.38
CA GLU A 71 22.95 16.68 -17.61
C GLU A 71 24.29 17.26 -18.05
N LEU A 72 25.09 17.75 -17.09
CA LEU A 72 26.46 18.25 -17.38
C LEU A 72 27.35 17.13 -17.96
N ILE A 73 27.27 15.92 -17.41
CA ILE A 73 28.02 14.74 -17.93
C ILE A 73 27.54 14.38 -19.33
N CYS A 74 26.22 14.34 -19.55
CA CYS A 74 25.64 14.05 -20.86
C CYS A 74 26.06 15.06 -21.92
N ASP A 75 26.06 16.35 -21.57
CA ASP A 75 26.48 17.42 -22.48
C ASP A 75 27.98 17.31 -22.82
N ASN A 76 28.81 17.04 -21.81
CA ASN A 76 30.25 16.82 -22.02
C ASN A 76 30.51 15.59 -22.88
N ALA A 77 29.81 14.48 -22.66
CA ALA A 77 29.91 13.27 -23.46
C ALA A 77 29.55 13.49 -24.95
N LYS A 78 28.57 14.34 -25.21
CA LYS A 78 28.24 14.76 -26.59
C LYS A 78 29.34 15.61 -27.20
N LYS A 79 29.82 16.62 -26.47
CA LYS A 79 30.87 17.54 -26.96
C LYS A 79 32.20 16.85 -27.19
N SER A 80 32.56 15.88 -26.34
CA SER A 80 33.78 15.10 -26.49
C SER A 80 33.71 14.00 -27.57
N GLY A 81 32.56 13.85 -28.24
CA GLY A 81 32.40 12.87 -29.32
C GLY A 81 32.17 11.44 -28.86
N ILE A 82 32.05 11.18 -27.55
CA ILE A 82 31.79 9.84 -27.00
C ILE A 82 30.54 9.21 -27.65
N THR A 83 29.48 9.99 -27.85
CA THR A 83 28.23 9.50 -28.48
C THR A 83 28.41 9.13 -29.97
N LYS A 84 29.53 9.45 -30.59
CA LYS A 84 29.87 9.07 -31.96
C LYS A 84 30.87 7.91 -32.02
N SER A 85 31.42 7.50 -30.87
CA SER A 85 32.42 6.40 -30.83
C SER A 85 31.82 5.07 -31.26
N ALA A 86 32.68 4.18 -31.71
CA ALA A 86 32.29 2.81 -32.11
C ALA A 86 31.70 2.04 -30.92
N GLU A 87 32.29 2.22 -29.74
CA GLU A 87 31.83 1.59 -28.50
C GLU A 87 30.38 2.04 -28.15
N TYR A 88 30.10 3.35 -28.12
CA TYR A 88 28.77 3.85 -27.86
C TYR A 88 27.74 3.34 -28.88
N LYS A 89 28.07 3.35 -30.16
CA LYS A 89 27.19 2.85 -31.23
C LYS A 89 26.90 1.36 -31.06
N SER A 90 27.91 0.56 -30.69
CA SER A 90 27.73 -0.87 -30.43
C SER A 90 26.80 -1.14 -29.28
N GLU A 91 27.01 -0.47 -28.13
CA GLU A 91 26.15 -0.61 -26.96
C GLU A 91 24.72 -0.09 -27.22
N TYR A 92 24.59 1.03 -27.91
CA TYR A 92 23.29 1.56 -28.31
C TYR A 92 22.51 0.54 -29.17
N LYS A 93 23.15 -0.07 -30.15
CA LYS A 93 22.52 -1.08 -31.03
C LYS A 93 22.06 -2.32 -30.26
N LYS A 94 22.86 -2.78 -29.27
CA LYS A 94 22.48 -3.89 -28.39
C LYS A 94 21.25 -3.53 -27.55
N LEU A 95 21.26 -2.35 -26.91
CA LEU A 95 20.15 -1.84 -26.13
C LEU A 95 18.88 -1.66 -26.98
N GLU A 96 19.00 -1.03 -28.15
CA GLU A 96 17.90 -0.82 -29.08
C GLU A 96 17.24 -2.14 -29.49
N THR A 97 18.07 -3.14 -29.84
CA THR A 97 17.59 -4.47 -30.25
C THR A 97 16.82 -5.15 -29.12
N ARG A 98 17.37 -5.10 -27.90
CA ARG A 98 16.71 -5.66 -26.70
C ARG A 98 15.39 -4.96 -26.42
N MET A 99 15.40 -3.61 -26.39
CA MET A 99 14.20 -2.83 -26.12
C MET A 99 13.10 -3.03 -27.17
N LYS A 100 13.45 -3.09 -28.45
CA LYS A 100 12.49 -3.39 -29.53
C LYS A 100 11.83 -4.75 -29.33
N LYS A 101 12.61 -5.78 -28.96
CA LYS A 101 12.07 -7.11 -28.67
C LYS A 101 11.14 -7.11 -27.46
N GLU A 102 11.55 -6.51 -26.36
CA GLU A 102 10.75 -6.43 -25.15
C GLU A 102 9.46 -5.65 -25.37
N LEU A 103 9.55 -4.50 -26.05
CA LEU A 103 8.38 -3.69 -26.38
C LEU A 103 7.38 -4.44 -27.27
N ALA A 104 7.86 -5.16 -28.27
CA ALA A 104 7.02 -6.00 -29.14
C ALA A 104 6.27 -7.05 -28.33
N ILE A 105 6.95 -7.73 -27.39
CA ILE A 105 6.33 -8.72 -26.48
C ILE A 105 5.28 -8.06 -25.60
N GLN A 106 5.60 -6.93 -24.97
CA GLN A 106 4.67 -6.20 -24.10
C GLN A 106 3.42 -5.75 -24.85
N VAL A 107 3.59 -5.16 -26.03
CA VAL A 107 2.47 -4.70 -26.86
C VAL A 107 1.60 -5.88 -27.31
N TRP A 108 2.23 -7.00 -27.69
CA TRP A 108 1.51 -8.21 -28.07
C TRP A 108 0.69 -8.78 -26.90
N GLN A 109 1.30 -8.91 -25.71
CA GLN A 109 0.61 -9.37 -24.51
C GLN A 109 -0.54 -8.43 -24.13
N LYS A 110 -0.31 -7.10 -24.19
CA LYS A 110 -1.34 -6.10 -23.93
C LYS A 110 -2.53 -6.21 -24.88
N LYS A 111 -2.28 -6.45 -26.17
CA LYS A 111 -3.35 -6.69 -27.15
C LYS A 111 -4.15 -7.93 -26.83
N LEU A 112 -3.50 -9.03 -26.45
CA LEU A 112 -4.20 -10.25 -26.00
C LEU A 112 -5.07 -9.99 -24.78
N LEU A 113 -4.52 -9.33 -23.76
CA LEU A 113 -5.23 -9.01 -22.52
C LEU A 113 -6.44 -8.11 -22.78
N ASN A 114 -6.29 -7.08 -23.64
CA ASN A 114 -7.37 -6.18 -23.98
C ASN A 114 -8.47 -6.83 -24.83
N GLY A 115 -8.13 -7.88 -25.58
CA GLY A 115 -9.10 -8.67 -26.33
C GLY A 115 -9.98 -9.58 -25.47
N ILE A 116 -9.62 -9.79 -24.19
CA ILE A 116 -10.38 -10.64 -23.29
C ILE A 116 -11.58 -9.87 -22.74
N LYS A 117 -12.76 -10.36 -23.04
CA LYS A 117 -14.04 -9.86 -22.51
C LYS A 117 -14.57 -10.81 -21.45
N ILE A 118 -15.08 -10.24 -20.38
CA ILE A 118 -15.79 -10.96 -19.32
C ILE A 118 -17.25 -10.50 -19.36
N SER A 119 -18.16 -11.44 -19.54
CA SER A 119 -19.60 -11.15 -19.57
C SER A 119 -20.16 -10.96 -18.14
N ASN A 120 -21.25 -10.21 -18.03
CA ASN A 120 -21.96 -10.07 -16.75
C ASN A 120 -22.45 -11.42 -16.19
N LYS A 121 -22.75 -12.38 -17.08
CA LYS A 121 -23.12 -13.74 -16.66
C LYS A 121 -21.96 -14.42 -15.94
N GLU A 122 -20.76 -14.40 -16.53
CA GLU A 122 -19.56 -14.99 -15.90
C GLU A 122 -19.23 -14.34 -14.55
N LEU A 123 -19.37 -13.02 -14.43
CA LEU A 123 -19.17 -12.31 -13.17
C LEU A 123 -20.14 -12.79 -12.08
N LYS A 124 -21.43 -12.88 -12.42
CA LYS A 124 -22.47 -13.35 -11.48
C LYS A 124 -22.31 -14.82 -11.12
N ASP A 125 -21.94 -15.66 -12.09
CA ASP A 125 -21.73 -17.09 -11.87
C ASP A 125 -20.53 -17.31 -10.94
N TYR A 126 -19.42 -16.56 -11.15
CA TYR A 126 -18.26 -16.59 -10.26
C TYR A 126 -18.64 -16.17 -8.83
N TYR A 127 -19.36 -15.06 -8.69
CA TYR A 127 -19.80 -14.57 -7.38
C TYR A 127 -20.64 -15.60 -6.64
N LYS A 128 -21.62 -16.21 -7.32
CA LYS A 128 -22.48 -17.24 -6.72
C LYS A 128 -21.70 -18.49 -6.32
N LYS A 129 -20.83 -18.97 -7.21
CA LYS A 129 -20.04 -20.17 -6.98
C LYS A 129 -19.03 -20.01 -5.85
N ASN A 130 -18.50 -18.80 -5.67
CA ASN A 130 -17.45 -18.49 -4.71
C ASN A 130 -17.93 -17.52 -3.62
N ILE A 131 -19.21 -17.61 -3.24
CA ILE A 131 -19.84 -16.67 -2.28
C ILE A 131 -19.09 -16.61 -0.95
N ASP A 132 -18.46 -17.69 -0.53
CA ASP A 132 -17.69 -17.80 0.71
C ASP A 132 -16.43 -16.93 0.70
N GLU A 133 -15.83 -16.64 -0.47
CA GLU A 133 -14.70 -15.73 -0.60
C GLU A 133 -15.07 -14.26 -0.25
N PHE A 134 -16.36 -13.95 -0.35
CA PHE A 134 -16.90 -12.61 -0.13
C PHE A 134 -17.54 -12.43 1.25
N LYS A 135 -17.50 -13.47 2.09
CA LYS A 135 -17.96 -13.40 3.48
C LYS A 135 -16.93 -12.73 4.35
N GLN A 136 -17.32 -11.63 4.96
CA GLN A 136 -16.56 -11.00 6.04
C GLN A 136 -17.02 -11.63 7.35
N LYS A 137 -16.07 -12.17 8.10
CA LYS A 137 -16.36 -12.71 9.43
C LYS A 137 -16.72 -11.59 10.39
N GLU A 138 -17.55 -11.90 11.38
CA GLU A 138 -17.78 -11.02 12.51
C GLU A 138 -16.44 -10.63 13.13
N SER A 139 -16.26 -9.35 13.41
CA SER A 139 -15.05 -8.82 14.05
C SER A 139 -15.40 -7.78 15.10
N VAL A 140 -14.54 -7.67 16.09
CA VAL A 140 -14.69 -6.77 17.22
C VAL A 140 -13.44 -5.94 17.41
N HIS A 141 -13.61 -4.68 17.81
CA HIS A 141 -12.54 -3.81 18.30
C HIS A 141 -12.66 -3.76 19.82
N ALA A 142 -11.65 -4.24 20.51
CA ALA A 142 -11.68 -4.31 21.96
C ALA A 142 -10.39 -3.77 22.59
N ARG A 143 -10.51 -3.32 23.81
CA ARG A 143 -9.39 -3.07 24.72
C ARG A 143 -9.42 -4.07 25.85
N HIS A 144 -8.25 -4.36 26.42
CA HIS A 144 -8.17 -5.17 27.61
C HIS A 144 -7.18 -4.65 28.65
N ILE A 145 -7.45 -4.98 29.89
CA ILE A 145 -6.52 -4.83 31.03
C ILE A 145 -6.23 -6.22 31.54
N LEU A 146 -4.98 -6.63 31.52
CA LEU A 146 -4.51 -7.92 32.03
C LEU A 146 -3.84 -7.73 33.38
N VAL A 147 -4.28 -8.48 34.40
CA VAL A 147 -3.69 -8.46 35.74
C VAL A 147 -3.49 -9.87 36.27
N LYS A 148 -2.60 -10.02 37.24
CA LYS A 148 -2.22 -11.35 37.79
C LYS A 148 -3.29 -11.97 38.68
N THR A 149 -4.08 -11.15 39.39
CA THR A 149 -5.04 -11.63 40.39
C THR A 149 -6.48 -11.24 40.07
N GLU A 150 -7.42 -12.06 40.47
CA GLU A 150 -8.83 -11.80 40.29
C GLU A 150 -9.27 -10.54 41.04
N ASP A 151 -8.75 -10.31 42.26
CA ASP A 151 -9.09 -9.13 43.05
C ASP A 151 -8.63 -7.82 42.44
N ALA A 152 -7.46 -7.82 41.81
CA ALA A 152 -7.00 -6.66 41.03
C ALA A 152 -7.99 -6.34 39.88
N ALA A 153 -8.43 -7.38 39.15
CA ALA A 153 -9.42 -7.18 38.08
C ALA A 153 -10.79 -6.70 38.63
N LYS A 154 -11.24 -7.22 39.74
CA LYS A 154 -12.47 -6.75 40.41
C LYS A 154 -12.39 -5.29 40.83
N LYS A 155 -11.23 -4.84 41.40
CA LYS A 155 -11.01 -3.42 41.74
C LYS A 155 -11.06 -2.50 40.50
N ILE A 156 -10.52 -2.93 39.36
CA ILE A 156 -10.60 -2.21 38.08
C ILE A 156 -12.06 -2.12 37.61
N ILE A 157 -12.79 -3.25 37.62
CA ILE A 157 -14.21 -3.28 37.24
C ILE A 157 -15.02 -2.34 38.12
N ALA A 158 -14.76 -2.29 39.43
CA ALA A 158 -15.48 -1.39 40.34
C ALA A 158 -15.34 0.08 39.98
N GLN A 159 -14.17 0.50 39.48
CA GLN A 159 -13.93 1.88 39.00
C GLN A 159 -14.60 2.19 37.66
N LEU A 160 -14.92 1.20 36.86
CA LEU A 160 -15.42 1.36 35.49
C LEU A 160 -16.93 1.14 35.37
N LYS A 161 -17.52 0.29 36.21
CA LYS A 161 -18.90 -0.22 36.06
C LYS A 161 -20.00 0.85 36.01
N SER A 162 -19.77 2.02 36.61
CA SER A 162 -20.71 3.14 36.64
C SER A 162 -20.52 4.15 35.52
N LEU A 163 -19.47 3.97 34.73
CA LEU A 163 -19.12 4.88 33.63
C LEU A 163 -19.69 4.38 32.30
N SER A 164 -19.89 5.31 31.37
CA SER A 164 -20.34 5.02 30.01
C SER A 164 -19.74 5.99 28.98
N GLY A 165 -19.82 5.64 27.69
CA GLY A 165 -19.38 6.47 26.58
C GLY A 165 -17.91 6.92 26.71
N ALA A 166 -17.62 8.18 26.36
CA ALA A 166 -16.27 8.72 26.36
C ALA A 166 -15.58 8.69 27.74
N LYS A 167 -16.34 8.85 28.85
CA LYS A 167 -15.80 8.77 30.21
C LYS A 167 -15.31 7.37 30.53
N LEU A 168 -16.05 6.34 30.12
CA LEU A 168 -15.66 4.95 30.30
C LEU A 168 -14.38 4.66 29.50
N GLN A 169 -14.34 5.04 28.23
CA GLN A 169 -13.19 4.82 27.37
C GLN A 169 -11.93 5.50 27.91
N ALA A 170 -12.01 6.77 28.28
CA ALA A 170 -10.88 7.52 28.82
C ALA A 170 -10.33 6.87 30.10
N LYS A 171 -11.22 6.50 31.04
CA LYS A 171 -10.83 5.84 32.29
C LYS A 171 -10.27 4.45 32.06
N PHE A 172 -10.81 3.71 31.11
CA PHE A 172 -10.28 2.40 30.73
C PHE A 172 -8.84 2.49 30.18
N ILE A 173 -8.58 3.46 29.30
CA ILE A 173 -7.25 3.72 28.73
C ILE A 173 -6.25 4.11 29.84
N GLU A 174 -6.66 4.98 30.76
CA GLU A 174 -5.85 5.36 31.93
C GLU A 174 -5.44 4.14 32.75
N LEU A 175 -6.43 3.33 33.16
CA LEU A 175 -6.21 2.14 33.97
C LEU A 175 -5.41 1.06 33.20
N ALA A 176 -5.62 0.91 31.90
CA ALA A 176 -4.84 0.00 31.09
C ALA A 176 -3.36 0.39 31.05
N LYS A 177 -3.03 1.68 30.89
CA LYS A 177 -1.65 2.17 30.92
C LYS A 177 -0.99 2.02 32.29
N LYS A 178 -1.79 2.17 33.36
CA LYS A 178 -1.30 2.14 34.75
C LYS A 178 -1.13 0.72 35.28
N ASP A 179 -2.12 -0.11 35.11
CA ASP A 179 -2.28 -1.36 35.88
C ASP A 179 -2.14 -2.63 35.02
N SER A 180 -2.22 -2.53 33.67
CA SER A 180 -2.15 -3.71 32.81
C SER A 180 -0.71 -4.22 32.69
N THR A 181 -0.55 -5.54 32.83
CA THR A 181 0.70 -6.26 32.56
C THR A 181 0.80 -6.78 31.12
N GLY A 182 -0.22 -6.55 30.30
CA GLY A 182 -0.26 -6.99 28.90
C GLY A 182 0.55 -6.10 27.95
N PRO A 183 0.97 -6.62 26.80
CA PRO A 183 1.81 -5.88 25.85
C PRO A 183 1.12 -4.65 25.24
N SER A 184 -0.22 -4.62 25.22
CA SER A 184 -1.00 -3.47 24.74
C SER A 184 -1.18 -2.35 25.80
N ALA A 185 -0.64 -2.49 26.99
CA ALA A 185 -0.78 -1.53 28.10
C ALA A 185 -0.42 -0.10 27.68
N THR A 186 0.73 0.10 27.03
CA THR A 186 1.23 1.41 26.56
C THR A 186 0.28 2.10 25.58
N HIS A 187 -0.49 1.31 24.83
CA HIS A 187 -1.52 1.77 23.89
C HIS A 187 -2.93 1.80 24.51
N GLY A 188 -3.04 1.83 25.84
CA GLY A 188 -4.32 1.85 26.55
C GLY A 188 -5.12 0.56 26.38
N GLY A 189 -4.44 -0.56 26.27
CA GLY A 189 -5.03 -1.88 26.15
C GLY A 189 -5.59 -2.22 24.76
N ASP A 190 -5.35 -1.41 23.75
CA ASP A 190 -5.91 -1.56 22.41
C ASP A 190 -5.42 -2.82 21.70
N LEU A 191 -6.36 -3.63 21.20
CA LEU A 191 -6.11 -4.86 20.44
C LEU A 191 -6.45 -4.71 18.95
N GLY A 192 -6.99 -3.54 18.53
CA GLY A 192 -7.50 -3.35 17.19
C GLY A 192 -8.72 -4.22 16.88
N PHE A 193 -9.07 -4.32 15.60
CA PHE A 193 -10.10 -5.24 15.13
C PHE A 193 -9.52 -6.66 14.97
N PHE A 194 -10.26 -7.65 15.50
CA PHE A 194 -9.95 -9.06 15.30
C PHE A 194 -11.22 -9.89 15.06
N ALA A 195 -11.07 -10.98 14.32
CA ALA A 195 -12.16 -11.89 14.01
C ALA A 195 -12.31 -12.98 15.10
N LYS A 196 -13.48 -13.61 15.13
CA LYS A 196 -13.76 -14.74 16.03
C LYS A 196 -12.73 -15.86 15.81
N GLY A 197 -12.15 -16.35 16.89
CA GLY A 197 -11.14 -17.42 16.88
C GLY A 197 -9.68 -16.96 16.85
N GLN A 198 -9.40 -15.65 16.84
CA GLN A 198 -8.04 -15.12 16.85
C GLN A 198 -7.49 -14.90 18.26
N MET A 199 -8.32 -15.00 19.28
CA MET A 199 -7.93 -14.88 20.69
C MET A 199 -8.14 -16.21 21.43
N VAL A 200 -7.55 -16.34 22.62
CA VAL A 200 -7.76 -17.53 23.46
C VAL A 200 -9.25 -17.74 23.78
N PRO A 201 -9.72 -19.01 23.87
CA PRO A 201 -11.16 -19.32 23.87
C PRO A 201 -11.98 -18.49 24.87
N ALA A 202 -11.59 -18.47 26.15
CA ALA A 202 -12.35 -17.75 27.18
C ALA A 202 -12.48 -16.23 26.91
N PHE A 203 -11.43 -15.61 26.40
CA PHE A 203 -11.46 -14.20 26.01
C PHE A 203 -12.34 -14.00 24.76
N ASN A 204 -12.14 -14.85 23.76
CA ASN A 204 -12.88 -14.81 22.50
C ASN A 204 -14.39 -14.95 22.74
N ASP A 205 -14.82 -15.98 23.45
CA ASP A 205 -16.24 -16.24 23.69
C ASP A 205 -16.89 -15.09 24.45
N LYS A 206 -16.16 -14.55 25.44
CA LYS A 206 -16.65 -13.43 26.22
C LYS A 206 -16.81 -12.16 25.38
N VAL A 207 -15.78 -11.74 24.64
CA VAL A 207 -15.82 -10.47 23.92
C VAL A 207 -16.87 -10.48 22.81
N PHE A 208 -17.03 -11.61 22.09
CA PHE A 208 -18.04 -11.73 21.03
C PHE A 208 -19.48 -11.79 21.56
N SER A 209 -19.70 -12.16 22.85
CA SER A 209 -21.01 -12.10 23.51
C SER A 209 -21.39 -10.74 24.06
N MET A 210 -20.44 -9.78 24.09
CA MET A 210 -20.66 -8.45 24.67
C MET A 210 -21.43 -7.53 23.73
N LYS A 211 -22.03 -6.48 24.32
CA LYS A 211 -22.61 -5.33 23.59
C LYS A 211 -21.56 -4.25 23.42
N LYS A 212 -21.56 -3.60 22.24
CA LYS A 212 -20.70 -2.42 21.98
C LYS A 212 -20.85 -1.38 23.10
N GLY A 213 -19.74 -0.78 23.49
CA GLY A 213 -19.68 0.27 24.52
C GLY A 213 -19.73 -0.24 25.95
N THR A 214 -19.60 -1.57 26.18
CA THR A 214 -19.68 -2.15 27.54
C THR A 214 -18.36 -2.80 27.95
N ILE A 215 -18.19 -2.98 29.25
CA ILE A 215 -17.09 -3.74 29.85
C ILE A 215 -17.55 -5.10 30.39
N THR A 216 -16.62 -5.99 30.65
CA THR A 216 -16.89 -7.21 31.43
C THR A 216 -17.19 -6.85 32.90
N LEU A 217 -18.30 -7.37 33.44
CA LEU A 217 -18.66 -7.16 34.85
C LEU A 217 -18.06 -8.21 35.79
N LYS A 218 -17.43 -9.23 35.22
CA LYS A 218 -16.64 -10.26 35.94
C LYS A 218 -15.31 -10.43 35.23
N PRO A 219 -14.22 -10.68 35.99
CA PRO A 219 -12.92 -10.98 35.38
C PRO A 219 -12.98 -12.19 34.44
N VAL A 220 -12.30 -12.15 33.33
CA VAL A 220 -12.18 -13.27 32.37
C VAL A 220 -10.84 -13.94 32.64
N LYS A 221 -10.87 -15.16 33.18
CA LYS A 221 -9.65 -15.95 33.46
C LYS A 221 -9.12 -16.60 32.20
N THR A 222 -7.83 -16.46 31.94
CA THR A 222 -7.08 -17.18 30.89
C THR A 222 -5.77 -17.71 31.44
N GLN A 223 -4.99 -18.39 30.62
CA GLN A 223 -3.63 -18.82 31.01
C GLN A 223 -2.67 -17.65 31.31
N PHE A 224 -2.98 -16.44 30.85
CA PHE A 224 -2.16 -15.24 31.05
C PHE A 224 -2.50 -14.47 32.32
N GLY A 225 -3.63 -14.76 32.95
CA GLY A 225 -4.15 -14.07 34.13
C GLY A 225 -5.64 -13.71 33.99
N TYR A 226 -6.02 -12.59 34.56
CA TYR A 226 -7.40 -12.09 34.60
C TYR A 226 -7.53 -10.84 33.74
N HIS A 227 -8.49 -10.87 32.81
CA HIS A 227 -8.74 -9.79 31.90
C HIS A 227 -10.02 -9.01 32.29
N VAL A 228 -9.95 -7.70 32.18
CA VAL A 228 -11.10 -6.81 32.06
C VAL A 228 -11.14 -6.36 30.60
N ILE A 229 -12.29 -6.53 29.94
CA ILE A 229 -12.42 -6.28 28.51
C ILE A 229 -13.42 -5.14 28.30
N TYR A 230 -13.08 -4.21 27.41
CA TYR A 230 -13.97 -3.16 26.90
C TYR A 230 -14.18 -3.38 25.41
N LEU A 231 -15.45 -3.55 25.00
CA LEU A 231 -15.82 -3.69 23.60
C LEU A 231 -16.11 -2.32 22.99
N GLU A 232 -15.18 -1.80 22.20
CA GLU A 232 -15.31 -0.49 21.54
C GLU A 232 -16.24 -0.54 20.34
N ASP A 233 -16.09 -1.54 19.48
CA ASP A 233 -16.89 -1.68 18.27
C ASP A 233 -17.14 -3.14 17.90
N LYS A 234 -18.19 -3.37 17.12
CA LYS A 234 -18.59 -4.71 16.66
C LYS A 234 -19.12 -4.60 15.24
N LYS A 235 -18.46 -5.31 14.31
CA LYS A 235 -18.88 -5.43 12.92
C LYS A 235 -19.48 -6.81 12.73
N PRO A 236 -20.75 -6.92 12.36
CA PRO A 236 -21.39 -8.20 12.12
C PRO A 236 -20.76 -8.92 10.92
N SER A 237 -20.92 -10.22 10.89
CA SER A 237 -20.61 -10.96 9.67
C SER A 237 -21.51 -10.48 8.53
N MET A 238 -20.92 -10.26 7.37
CA MET A 238 -21.68 -9.86 6.19
C MET A 238 -21.08 -10.48 4.93
N THR A 239 -21.92 -10.70 3.94
CA THR A 239 -21.43 -11.03 2.59
C THR A 239 -21.38 -9.75 1.78
N ARG A 240 -20.21 -9.41 1.25
CA ARG A 240 -20.06 -8.24 0.36
C ARG A 240 -20.96 -8.42 -0.87
N LYS A 241 -21.70 -7.38 -1.21
CA LYS A 241 -22.62 -7.41 -2.35
C LYS A 241 -21.85 -7.56 -3.67
N PHE A 242 -22.51 -8.16 -4.67
CA PHE A 242 -21.92 -8.34 -5.99
C PHE A 242 -21.30 -7.07 -6.57
N ASP A 243 -22.00 -5.94 -6.48
CA ASP A 243 -21.52 -4.67 -7.05
C ASP A 243 -20.26 -4.15 -6.37
N GLU A 244 -20.06 -4.44 -5.08
CA GLU A 244 -18.87 -4.04 -4.33
C GLU A 244 -17.63 -4.86 -4.73
N VAL A 245 -17.82 -6.05 -5.25
CA VAL A 245 -16.73 -6.98 -5.62
C VAL A 245 -16.63 -7.22 -7.12
N LYS A 246 -17.53 -6.67 -7.91
CA LYS A 246 -17.62 -6.87 -9.37
C LYS A 246 -16.29 -6.58 -10.08
N ALA A 247 -15.68 -5.44 -9.81
CA ALA A 247 -14.40 -5.05 -10.43
C ALA A 247 -13.27 -6.03 -10.06
N PHE A 248 -13.23 -6.49 -8.80
CA PHE A 248 -12.27 -7.49 -8.35
C PHE A 248 -12.46 -8.82 -9.08
N ILE A 249 -13.71 -9.29 -9.20
CA ILE A 249 -14.05 -10.54 -9.92
C ILE A 249 -13.66 -10.40 -11.39
N GLU A 250 -13.98 -9.27 -12.02
CA GLU A 250 -13.64 -9.02 -13.43
C GLU A 250 -12.13 -9.11 -13.68
N GLN A 251 -11.35 -8.45 -12.84
CA GLN A 251 -9.89 -8.50 -12.93
C GLN A 251 -9.36 -9.92 -12.77
N ARG A 252 -9.87 -10.66 -11.79
CA ARG A 252 -9.47 -12.05 -11.53
C ARG A 252 -9.78 -12.95 -12.73
N LEU A 253 -11.02 -12.96 -13.21
CA LEU A 253 -11.43 -13.75 -14.37
C LEU A 253 -10.67 -13.37 -15.64
N LYS A 254 -10.39 -12.08 -15.83
CA LYS A 254 -9.59 -11.59 -16.95
C LYS A 254 -8.18 -12.15 -16.92
N MET A 255 -7.55 -12.20 -15.74
CA MET A 255 -6.22 -12.77 -15.56
C MET A 255 -6.20 -14.29 -15.74
N GLU A 256 -7.24 -15.00 -15.27
CA GLU A 256 -7.38 -16.45 -15.47
C GLU A 256 -7.51 -16.79 -16.97
N LYS A 257 -8.40 -16.08 -17.67
CA LYS A 257 -8.55 -16.23 -19.13
C LYS A 257 -7.25 -15.87 -19.87
N PHE A 258 -6.56 -14.82 -19.43
CA PHE A 258 -5.27 -14.43 -20.02
C PHE A 258 -4.23 -15.54 -19.91
N LYS A 259 -4.10 -16.17 -18.74
CA LYS A 259 -3.19 -17.32 -18.56
C LYS A 259 -3.54 -18.47 -19.51
N ALA A 260 -4.81 -18.79 -19.65
CA ALA A 260 -5.27 -19.86 -20.54
C ALA A 260 -5.00 -19.53 -22.03
N VAL A 261 -5.29 -18.29 -22.45
CA VAL A 261 -5.02 -17.80 -23.81
C VAL A 261 -3.52 -17.81 -24.10
N MET A 262 -2.71 -17.33 -23.15
CA MET A 262 -1.24 -17.32 -23.27
C MET A 262 -0.69 -18.74 -23.43
N LYS A 263 -1.14 -19.69 -22.60
CA LYS A 263 -0.73 -21.09 -22.71
C LYS A 263 -1.03 -21.63 -24.09
N LYS A 264 -2.27 -21.48 -24.56
CA LYS A 264 -2.69 -21.94 -25.88
C LYS A 264 -1.86 -21.32 -27.01
N LYS A 265 -1.59 -19.99 -26.91
CA LYS A 265 -0.75 -19.29 -27.89
C LYS A 265 0.68 -19.76 -27.88
N MET A 266 1.26 -20.02 -26.71
CA MET A 266 2.60 -20.56 -26.60
C MET A 266 2.69 -21.97 -27.21
N ASP A 267 1.73 -22.84 -26.92
CA ASP A 267 1.65 -24.21 -27.49
C ASP A 267 1.55 -24.17 -29.04
N GLU A 268 0.74 -23.25 -29.59
CA GLU A 268 0.62 -23.01 -31.02
C GLU A 268 1.93 -22.52 -31.66
N LEU A 269 2.62 -21.60 -30.99
CA LEU A 269 3.91 -21.04 -31.46
C LEU A 269 5.01 -22.07 -31.40
N GLN A 270 5.09 -22.86 -30.33
CA GLN A 270 6.08 -23.94 -30.18
C GLN A 270 5.93 -25.01 -31.27
N LYS A 271 4.71 -25.41 -31.59
CA LYS A 271 4.43 -26.40 -32.66
C LYS A 271 4.88 -25.92 -34.05
N LYS A 272 4.93 -24.60 -34.27
CA LYS A 272 5.33 -23.98 -35.55
C LYS A 272 6.81 -23.60 -35.59
N ALA A 273 7.47 -23.61 -34.45
CA ALA A 273 8.88 -23.20 -34.35
C ALA A 273 9.81 -24.32 -34.76
N ILE A 274 10.88 -23.96 -35.47
CA ILE A 274 12.01 -24.83 -35.69
C ILE A 274 12.98 -24.59 -34.54
N ILE A 275 13.00 -25.51 -33.60
CA ILE A 275 13.89 -25.46 -32.44
C ILE A 275 14.99 -26.52 -32.72
N LYS A 276 16.23 -26.06 -32.96
CA LYS A 276 17.41 -26.90 -33.20
C LYS A 276 18.27 -26.89 -31.97
#